data_28688a614667bbed01242cbd6607c723
#
_entry.id   28688a614667bbed01242cbd6607c723
#
_cell.length_a   1.000
_cell.length_b   1.000
_cell.length_c   1.000
_cell.angle_alpha   90.00
_cell.angle_beta   90.00
_cell.angle_gamma   90.00
#
_symmetry.space_group_name_H-M   'P 1'
#
loop_
_entity.id
_entity.type
_entity.pdbx_description
1 polymer ?
#
loop_
_entity_poly.entity_id
_entity_poly.type
_entity_poly.pdbx_seq_one_letter_code
_entity_poly.pdbx_strand_id
1 'polypeptide(L)'
;MFVEQSTVKIWRVRSAFILLCVVPTLCLSYWAGTRQSVAHREHIAYKASRLLGRRVHIESMTYPQPGCLMLSDVTVAGQSFSNVSVVTSESEVRLTVDNVVPRRDTAVFVVGLVRRWLSEPVQFNKNYVIDIEKFSWKNSSFTEDGNGWPLRIECVSAGSGRAIRFFKRDSSQDEIRIVRTSNRMQNGERLKGYGTEVEVNASDPIPVPLINAVLSECGSSQWQFGEKATFTGQVRISNRDDDWAAECVGRLKQIDLGATTSLLPSHIQGDGEITLNRFVWSRKRMELCDCVCIADRGKIEQVWIDRLVTLLGCRIEDAYHQLSGSHVRSFQRLGFGLVIDSGGLRLRALPGRSGCLLESQGMPVILEPTETATLDRLAWLLSGTTPAAVPGTDVTAWLLSVLPKTRALR
;
A
#
# COMPACT_ATOMS: atom_id res chain seq x y z
N MET A 1 81.73 23.09 -16.46
CA MET A 1 82.12 22.39 -15.24
C MET A 1 81.01 21.39 -14.94
N PHE A 2 81.13 20.15 -15.41
CA PHE A 2 80.20 19.07 -15.12
C PHE A 2 80.52 18.50 -13.73
N VAL A 3 79.63 18.71 -12.80
CA VAL A 3 79.77 18.13 -11.45
C VAL A 3 79.41 16.64 -11.58
N GLU A 4 80.38 15.74 -11.56
CA GLU A 4 80.16 14.28 -11.48
C GLU A 4 79.41 13.98 -10.17
N GLN A 5 78.14 13.70 -10.33
CA GLN A 5 77.35 13.22 -9.16
C GLN A 5 77.80 11.83 -8.79
N SER A 6 78.03 11.59 -7.50
CA SER A 6 78.42 10.27 -7.06
C SER A 6 77.34 9.24 -7.39
N THR A 7 77.75 8.06 -7.87
CA THR A 7 76.85 6.97 -8.24
C THR A 7 75.83 6.60 -7.14
N VAL A 8 76.20 6.77 -5.91
CA VAL A 8 75.33 6.56 -4.74
C VAL A 8 74.19 7.59 -4.70
N LYS A 9 74.45 8.84 -5.07
CA LYS A 9 73.45 9.91 -5.07
C LYS A 9 72.44 9.74 -6.22
N ILE A 10 72.92 9.30 -7.37
CA ILE A 10 72.07 8.96 -8.51
C ILE A 10 71.18 7.75 -8.18
N TRP A 11 71.73 6.75 -7.52
CA TRP A 11 70.97 5.56 -7.11
C TRP A 11 69.92 5.90 -6.09
N ARG A 12 70.18 6.71 -5.10
CA ARG A 12 69.19 7.17 -4.09
C ARG A 12 68.04 7.96 -4.75
N VAL A 13 68.33 8.84 -5.68
CA VAL A 13 67.31 9.58 -6.40
C VAL A 13 66.42 8.67 -7.25
N ARG A 14 67.03 7.71 -7.97
CA ARG A 14 66.29 6.72 -8.76
C ARG A 14 65.43 5.81 -7.87
N SER A 15 65.96 5.34 -6.76
CA SER A 15 65.21 4.53 -5.80
C SER A 15 64.05 5.30 -5.19
N ALA A 16 64.29 6.57 -4.82
CA ALA A 16 63.24 7.44 -4.29
C ALA A 16 62.13 7.70 -5.35
N PHE A 17 62.53 7.91 -6.62
CA PHE A 17 61.54 8.07 -7.70
C PHE A 17 60.72 6.80 -7.94
N ILE A 18 61.33 5.64 -7.96
CA ILE A 18 60.62 4.37 -8.10
C ILE A 18 59.65 4.18 -6.93
N LEU A 19 60.10 4.40 -5.70
CA LEU A 19 59.29 4.17 -4.50
C LEU A 19 58.16 5.16 -4.34
N LEU A 20 58.36 6.43 -4.68
CA LEU A 20 57.38 7.52 -4.46
C LEU A 20 56.44 7.76 -5.69
N CYS A 21 56.91 7.40 -6.90
CA CYS A 21 56.13 7.64 -8.10
C CYS A 21 55.67 6.35 -8.78
N VAL A 22 56.59 5.45 -9.10
CA VAL A 22 56.28 4.27 -9.92
C VAL A 22 55.40 3.27 -9.13
N VAL A 23 55.84 2.94 -7.89
CA VAL A 23 55.10 1.98 -7.06
C VAL A 23 53.67 2.46 -6.76
N PRO A 24 53.42 3.68 -6.27
CA PRO A 24 52.04 4.17 -6.06
C PRO A 24 51.21 4.19 -7.34
N THR A 25 51.79 4.58 -8.48
CA THR A 25 51.09 4.60 -9.77
C THR A 25 50.70 3.20 -10.19
N LEU A 26 51.59 2.19 -10.08
CA LEU A 26 51.28 0.82 -10.37
C LEU A 26 50.21 0.26 -9.41
N CYS A 27 50.30 0.56 -8.10
CA CYS A 27 49.29 0.16 -7.14
C CYS A 27 47.91 0.77 -7.45
N LEU A 28 47.87 2.04 -7.84
CA LEU A 28 46.64 2.70 -8.24
C LEU A 28 46.07 2.11 -9.53
N SER A 29 46.91 1.86 -10.54
CA SER A 29 46.51 1.25 -11.80
C SER A 29 45.99 -0.19 -11.59
N TYR A 30 46.66 -0.99 -10.77
CA TYR A 30 46.20 -2.30 -10.40
C TYR A 30 44.87 -2.27 -9.65
N TRP A 31 44.75 -1.37 -8.67
CA TRP A 31 43.50 -1.17 -7.92
C TRP A 31 42.34 -0.74 -8.81
N ALA A 32 42.56 0.22 -9.73
CA ALA A 32 41.56 0.65 -10.70
C ALA A 32 41.15 -0.49 -11.64
N GLY A 33 42.12 -1.27 -12.14
CA GLY A 33 41.87 -2.42 -13.01
C GLY A 33 41.07 -3.52 -12.32
N THR A 34 41.38 -3.81 -11.04
CA THR A 34 40.62 -4.81 -10.27
C THR A 34 39.16 -4.37 -10.03
N ARG A 35 38.92 -3.07 -9.84
CA ARG A 35 37.56 -2.53 -9.66
C ARG A 35 36.71 -2.53 -10.91
N GLN A 36 37.30 -2.54 -12.09
CA GLN A 36 36.61 -2.64 -13.38
C GLN A 36 36.47 -4.10 -13.86
N SER A 37 37.03 -5.07 -13.12
CA SER A 37 37.00 -6.47 -13.52
C SER A 37 35.60 -7.10 -13.43
N VAL A 38 35.36 -8.09 -14.29
CA VAL A 38 34.12 -8.90 -14.28
C VAL A 38 33.89 -9.54 -12.91
N ALA A 39 34.95 -10.05 -12.30
CA ALA A 39 34.89 -10.69 -10.97
C ALA A 39 34.40 -9.70 -9.88
N HIS A 40 34.84 -8.44 -9.93
CA HIS A 40 34.37 -7.42 -9.00
C HIS A 40 32.88 -7.08 -9.22
N ARG A 41 32.46 -6.98 -10.49
CA ARG A 41 31.05 -6.76 -10.86
C ARG A 41 30.15 -7.89 -10.35
N GLU A 42 30.54 -9.14 -10.58
CA GLU A 42 29.82 -10.32 -10.08
C GLU A 42 29.76 -10.34 -8.54
N HIS A 43 30.83 -9.94 -7.87
CA HIS A 43 30.85 -9.82 -6.43
C HIS A 43 29.86 -8.76 -5.90
N ILE A 44 29.75 -7.60 -6.57
CA ILE A 44 28.77 -6.58 -6.24
C ILE A 44 27.34 -7.10 -6.52
N ALA A 45 27.12 -7.75 -7.67
CA ALA A 45 25.84 -8.36 -8.01
C ALA A 45 25.41 -9.43 -6.98
N TYR A 46 26.37 -10.25 -6.52
CA TYR A 46 26.14 -11.24 -5.48
C TYR A 46 25.76 -10.58 -4.13
N LYS A 47 26.50 -9.54 -3.71
CA LYS A 47 26.16 -8.79 -2.49
C LYS A 47 24.77 -8.15 -2.59
N ALA A 48 24.46 -7.51 -3.71
CA ALA A 48 23.14 -6.92 -3.96
C ALA A 48 22.05 -8.01 -3.95
N SER A 49 22.28 -9.15 -4.59
CA SER A 49 21.36 -10.29 -4.57
C SER A 49 21.08 -10.80 -3.17
N ARG A 50 22.12 -10.86 -2.34
CA ARG A 50 22.00 -11.28 -0.94
C ARG A 50 21.22 -10.25 -0.11
N LEU A 51 21.43 -8.94 -0.34
CA LEU A 51 20.72 -7.87 0.35
C LEU A 51 19.26 -7.79 -0.08
N LEU A 52 18.99 -7.95 -1.35
CA LEU A 52 17.62 -7.87 -1.90
C LEU A 52 16.85 -9.19 -1.81
N GLY A 53 17.52 -10.32 -1.54
CA GLY A 53 16.89 -11.64 -1.52
C GLY A 53 16.44 -12.15 -2.90
N ARG A 54 16.90 -11.50 -3.98
CA ARG A 54 16.59 -11.82 -5.38
C ARG A 54 17.86 -11.71 -6.21
N ARG A 55 17.91 -12.46 -7.30
CA ARG A 55 19.06 -12.42 -8.21
C ARG A 55 19.15 -11.06 -8.88
N VAL A 56 20.29 -10.42 -8.74
CA VAL A 56 20.64 -9.15 -9.39
C VAL A 56 21.63 -9.44 -10.49
N HIS A 57 21.39 -8.93 -11.68
CA HIS A 57 22.33 -8.94 -12.79
C HIS A 57 22.72 -7.51 -13.12
N ILE A 58 24.01 -7.26 -13.35
CA ILE A 58 24.58 -5.95 -13.66
C ILE A 58 25.36 -6.08 -14.95
N GLU A 59 25.04 -5.34 -15.98
CA GLU A 59 25.75 -5.42 -17.26
C GLU A 59 27.02 -4.60 -17.25
N SER A 60 26.96 -3.36 -16.78
CA SER A 60 28.15 -2.52 -16.65
C SER A 60 28.20 -1.74 -15.33
N MET A 61 29.41 -1.32 -14.97
CA MET A 61 29.68 -0.67 -13.70
C MET A 61 30.83 0.34 -13.86
N THR A 62 30.64 1.56 -13.35
CA THR A 62 31.63 2.62 -13.37
C THR A 62 31.73 3.34 -12.03
N TYR A 63 32.86 3.92 -11.73
CA TYR A 63 33.10 4.73 -10.53
C TYR A 63 33.46 6.16 -10.96
N PRO A 64 32.47 7.07 -11.15
CA PRO A 64 32.74 8.43 -11.59
C PRO A 64 33.53 9.24 -10.57
N GLN A 65 33.34 8.95 -9.29
CA GLN A 65 34.04 9.59 -8.18
C GLN A 65 34.12 8.66 -6.96
N PRO A 66 35.03 8.91 -6.00
CA PRO A 66 35.10 8.13 -4.76
C PRO A 66 33.74 8.11 -4.03
N GLY A 67 33.29 6.92 -3.64
CA GLY A 67 32.02 6.74 -2.93
C GLY A 67 30.78 6.72 -3.83
N CYS A 68 30.92 6.98 -5.13
CA CYS A 68 29.84 6.91 -6.11
C CYS A 68 30.06 5.73 -7.06
N LEU A 69 29.08 4.84 -7.16
CA LEU A 69 29.04 3.72 -8.07
C LEU A 69 27.85 3.92 -9.02
N MET A 70 28.11 3.91 -10.31
CA MET A 70 27.06 3.89 -11.35
C MET A 70 26.97 2.51 -11.96
N LEU A 71 25.76 1.99 -12.00
CA LEU A 71 25.40 0.69 -12.58
C LEU A 71 24.49 0.93 -13.76
N SER A 72 24.76 0.30 -14.90
CA SER A 72 23.89 0.36 -16.07
C SER A 72 23.30 -1.01 -16.37
N ASP A 73 22.09 -1.02 -16.89
CA ASP A 73 21.32 -2.20 -17.26
C ASP A 73 21.26 -3.24 -16.14
N VAL A 74 20.78 -2.77 -15.00
CA VAL A 74 20.58 -3.61 -13.81
C VAL A 74 19.25 -4.33 -13.91
N THR A 75 19.26 -5.66 -13.79
CA THR A 75 18.04 -6.47 -13.75
C THR A 75 17.84 -7.07 -12.37
N VAL A 76 16.67 -6.83 -11.77
CA VAL A 76 16.26 -7.38 -10.48
C VAL A 76 14.86 -7.96 -10.59
N ALA A 77 14.69 -9.23 -10.27
CA ALA A 77 13.41 -9.92 -10.32
C ALA A 77 12.66 -9.76 -11.67
N GLY A 78 13.39 -9.73 -12.79
CA GLY A 78 12.82 -9.57 -14.13
C GLY A 78 12.47 -8.13 -14.52
N GLN A 79 12.74 -7.16 -13.67
CA GLN A 79 12.62 -5.74 -13.99
C GLN A 79 13.99 -5.16 -14.32
N SER A 80 14.11 -4.44 -15.43
CA SER A 80 15.34 -3.79 -15.88
C SER A 80 15.32 -2.32 -15.51
N PHE A 81 16.46 -1.81 -15.06
CA PHE A 81 16.74 -0.43 -14.71
C PHE A 81 17.92 0.05 -15.55
N SER A 82 17.73 1.10 -16.33
CA SER A 82 18.76 1.59 -17.25
C SER A 82 19.96 2.16 -16.49
N ASN A 83 19.69 2.97 -15.46
CA ASN A 83 20.72 3.57 -14.63
C ASN A 83 20.35 3.46 -13.15
N VAL A 84 21.32 3.02 -12.36
CA VAL A 84 21.23 2.98 -10.91
C VAL A 84 22.50 3.60 -10.35
N SER A 85 22.36 4.71 -9.63
CA SER A 85 23.50 5.30 -8.90
C SER A 85 23.45 4.91 -7.44
N VAL A 86 24.61 4.56 -6.88
CA VAL A 86 24.77 4.21 -5.47
C VAL A 86 25.81 5.13 -4.86
N VAL A 87 25.40 5.98 -3.97
CA VAL A 87 26.29 6.88 -3.22
C VAL A 87 26.38 6.39 -1.79
N THR A 88 27.59 6.13 -1.34
CA THR A 88 27.85 5.62 0.03
C THR A 88 28.60 6.67 0.83
N SER A 89 28.00 7.12 1.94
CA SER A 89 28.62 7.94 2.97
C SER A 89 28.86 7.15 4.27
N GLU A 90 29.37 7.78 5.29
CA GLU A 90 29.58 7.15 6.60
C GLU A 90 28.26 6.71 7.25
N SER A 91 27.21 7.53 7.13
CA SER A 91 25.90 7.35 7.78
C SER A 91 24.79 6.87 6.87
N GLU A 92 24.96 6.96 5.54
CA GLU A 92 23.88 6.74 4.58
C GLU A 92 24.36 5.97 3.33
N VAL A 93 23.50 5.12 2.82
CA VAL A 93 23.61 4.52 1.48
C VAL A 93 22.42 4.99 0.67
N ARG A 94 22.68 5.79 -0.36
CA ARG A 94 21.65 6.34 -1.25
C ARG A 94 21.69 5.64 -2.59
N LEU A 95 20.56 5.10 -2.98
CA LEU A 95 20.29 4.54 -4.31
C LEU A 95 19.42 5.56 -5.08
N THR A 96 19.82 5.91 -6.30
CA THR A 96 18.95 6.66 -7.20
C THR A 96 18.65 5.81 -8.43
N VAL A 97 17.37 5.71 -8.79
CA VAL A 97 16.87 4.93 -9.92
C VAL A 97 16.01 5.84 -10.79
N ASP A 98 16.27 5.87 -12.11
CA ASP A 98 15.61 6.80 -13.01
C ASP A 98 14.10 6.53 -13.16
N ASN A 99 13.72 5.29 -13.46
CA ASN A 99 12.34 4.94 -13.76
C ASN A 99 11.95 3.57 -13.19
N VAL A 100 10.80 3.53 -12.53
CA VAL A 100 10.20 2.30 -12.01
C VAL A 100 8.75 2.21 -12.45
N VAL A 101 8.44 1.17 -13.23
CA VAL A 101 7.06 0.80 -13.59
C VAL A 101 6.73 -0.48 -12.82
N PRO A 102 6.04 -0.39 -11.69
CA PRO A 102 5.75 -1.58 -10.89
C PRO A 102 4.82 -2.54 -11.65
N ARG A 103 5.16 -3.81 -11.56
CA ARG A 103 4.33 -4.95 -11.96
C ARG A 103 3.86 -5.66 -10.69
N ARG A 104 2.97 -6.62 -10.82
CA ARG A 104 2.52 -7.45 -9.68
C ARG A 104 3.72 -8.05 -8.93
N ASP A 105 4.68 -8.59 -9.65
CA ASP A 105 5.91 -9.17 -9.06
C ASP A 105 6.77 -8.13 -8.30
N THR A 106 6.67 -6.86 -8.71
CA THR A 106 7.36 -5.75 -8.03
C THR A 106 6.76 -5.47 -6.66
N ALA A 107 5.43 -5.55 -6.51
CA ALA A 107 4.76 -5.39 -5.23
C ALA A 107 5.20 -6.48 -4.23
N VAL A 108 5.23 -7.74 -4.69
CA VAL A 108 5.77 -8.89 -3.90
C VAL A 108 7.19 -8.62 -3.44
N PHE A 109 8.03 -8.15 -4.37
CA PHE A 109 9.42 -7.82 -4.08
C PHE A 109 9.54 -6.71 -3.03
N VAL A 110 8.79 -5.61 -3.17
CA VAL A 110 8.80 -4.49 -2.22
C VAL A 110 8.35 -4.94 -0.83
N VAL A 111 7.27 -5.71 -0.73
CA VAL A 111 6.81 -6.26 0.56
C VAL A 111 7.87 -7.16 1.20
N GLY A 112 8.52 -8.02 0.41
CA GLY A 112 9.62 -8.86 0.87
C GLY A 112 10.82 -8.05 1.38
N LEU A 113 11.17 -6.98 0.66
CA LEU A 113 12.24 -6.06 1.04
C LEU A 113 11.92 -5.32 2.34
N VAL A 114 10.70 -4.78 2.47
CA VAL A 114 10.22 -4.12 3.68
C VAL A 114 10.27 -5.06 4.89
N ARG A 115 9.74 -6.29 4.74
CA ARG A 115 9.80 -7.30 5.81
C ARG A 115 11.23 -7.59 6.24
N ARG A 116 12.12 -7.73 5.27
CA ARG A 116 13.53 -8.01 5.55
C ARG A 116 14.21 -6.85 6.26
N TRP A 117 14.06 -5.63 5.78
CA TRP A 117 14.65 -4.44 6.38
C TRP A 117 14.15 -4.20 7.81
N LEU A 118 12.88 -4.46 8.06
CA LEU A 118 12.31 -4.38 9.40
C LEU A 118 12.76 -5.52 10.32
N SER A 119 13.20 -6.67 9.77
CA SER A 119 13.58 -7.86 10.54
C SER A 119 15.09 -7.92 10.85
N GLU A 120 15.91 -7.17 10.10
CA GLU A 120 17.35 -7.17 10.32
C GLU A 120 17.71 -6.54 11.66
N PRO A 121 18.70 -7.12 12.39
CA PRO A 121 19.14 -6.54 13.65
C PRO A 121 19.69 -5.13 13.45
N VAL A 122 19.50 -4.27 14.43
CA VAL A 122 19.86 -2.83 14.44
C VAL A 122 21.37 -2.54 14.28
N GLN A 123 22.20 -3.57 14.11
CA GLN A 123 23.66 -3.46 13.97
C GLN A 123 24.14 -2.69 12.71
N PHE A 124 23.27 -2.42 11.77
CA PHE A 124 23.58 -1.55 10.64
C PHE A 124 23.39 -0.07 11.05
N ASN A 125 24.49 0.59 11.37
CA ASN A 125 24.53 2.02 11.71
C ASN A 125 24.22 2.95 10.52
N LYS A 126 23.80 2.44 9.37
CA LYS A 126 23.57 3.23 8.16
C LYS A 126 22.08 3.31 7.83
N ASN A 127 21.68 4.49 7.45
CA ASN A 127 20.37 4.72 6.84
C ASN A 127 20.42 4.32 5.36
N TYR A 128 19.32 3.80 4.85
CA TYR A 128 19.18 3.49 3.42
C TYR A 128 18.13 4.42 2.83
N VAL A 129 18.48 5.07 1.74
CA VAL A 129 17.60 5.97 0.99
C VAL A 129 17.52 5.46 -0.44
N ILE A 130 16.32 5.28 -0.96
CA ILE A 130 16.09 4.97 -2.38
C ILE A 130 15.30 6.13 -2.97
N ASP A 131 15.89 6.84 -3.91
CA ASP A 131 15.27 7.88 -4.68
C ASP A 131 14.87 7.33 -6.06
N ILE A 132 13.60 7.32 -6.36
CA ILE A 132 13.06 6.96 -7.67
C ILE A 132 12.60 8.25 -8.34
N GLU A 133 13.24 8.61 -9.48
CA GLU A 133 12.93 9.87 -10.15
C GLU A 133 11.56 9.85 -10.81
N LYS A 134 11.19 8.71 -11.40
CA LYS A 134 9.89 8.51 -12.04
C LYS A 134 9.28 7.18 -11.61
N PHE A 135 8.26 7.25 -10.80
CA PHE A 135 7.44 6.11 -10.44
C PHE A 135 6.11 6.21 -11.18
N SER A 136 5.82 5.29 -12.09
CA SER A 136 4.60 5.30 -12.89
C SER A 136 3.84 3.99 -12.72
N TRP A 137 2.55 4.09 -12.38
CA TRP A 137 1.66 2.93 -12.33
C TRP A 137 0.95 2.77 -13.68
N LYS A 138 1.12 1.63 -14.33
CA LYS A 138 0.74 1.41 -15.74
C LYS A 138 -0.76 1.54 -16.06
N ASN A 139 -1.64 1.48 -15.05
CA ASN A 139 -3.10 1.57 -15.20
C ASN A 139 -3.70 2.84 -14.61
N SER A 140 -2.88 3.80 -14.16
CA SER A 140 -3.42 5.00 -13.56
C SER A 140 -3.71 6.04 -14.65
N SER A 141 -4.98 6.36 -14.83
CA SER A 141 -5.43 7.60 -15.47
C SER A 141 -4.96 8.87 -14.72
N PHE A 142 -4.08 8.70 -13.72
CA PHE A 142 -3.53 9.74 -12.87
C PHE A 142 -2.35 10.49 -13.45
N THR A 143 -1.76 9.98 -14.52
CA THR A 143 -0.73 10.70 -15.26
C THR A 143 -1.34 11.25 -16.52
N GLU A 144 -2.06 12.35 -16.43
CA GLU A 144 -2.53 13.11 -17.61
C GLU A 144 -1.40 13.44 -18.56
N ASP A 145 -0.14 13.47 -18.09
CA ASP A 145 1.04 13.83 -18.86
C ASP A 145 2.05 12.68 -19.09
N GLY A 146 1.76 11.44 -18.73
CA GLY A 146 2.73 10.34 -18.84
C GLY A 146 3.99 10.50 -17.96
N ASN A 147 4.04 11.54 -17.13
CA ASN A 147 5.13 11.81 -16.20
C ASN A 147 4.84 11.09 -14.87
N GLY A 148 5.67 10.08 -14.54
CA GLY A 148 5.67 9.48 -13.21
C GLY A 148 6.01 10.50 -12.13
N TRP A 149 5.69 10.18 -10.90
CA TRP A 149 5.97 11.01 -9.70
C TRP A 149 7.26 10.58 -9.02
N PRO A 150 8.02 11.51 -8.47
CA PRO A 150 9.23 11.18 -7.73
C PRO A 150 8.85 10.53 -6.38
N LEU A 151 9.38 9.32 -6.13
CA LEU A 151 9.15 8.57 -4.89
C LEU A 151 10.45 8.43 -4.12
N ARG A 152 10.41 8.67 -2.82
CA ARG A 152 11.51 8.39 -1.90
C ARG A 152 11.13 7.33 -0.89
N ILE A 153 12.03 6.38 -0.67
CA ILE A 153 11.91 5.33 0.34
C ILE A 153 13.10 5.48 1.29
N GLU A 154 12.82 5.67 2.56
CA GLU A 154 13.84 5.80 3.61
C GLU A 154 13.71 4.66 4.61
N CYS A 155 14.82 4.01 4.93
CA CYS A 155 14.92 3.09 6.06
C CYS A 155 15.86 3.70 7.10
N VAL A 156 15.30 4.11 8.21
CA VAL A 156 16.02 4.80 9.28
C VAL A 156 15.89 4.08 10.61
N SER A 157 16.86 4.27 11.48
CA SER A 157 16.75 3.80 12.87
C SER A 157 15.71 4.62 13.62
N ALA A 158 14.80 3.96 14.32
CA ALA A 158 13.74 4.57 15.11
C ALA A 158 13.77 4.01 16.54
N GLY A 159 14.48 4.66 17.44
CA GLY A 159 14.66 4.18 18.83
C GLY A 159 15.24 2.77 18.90
N SER A 160 14.50 1.82 19.47
CA SER A 160 14.91 0.40 19.55
C SER A 160 14.55 -0.43 18.31
N GLY A 161 14.04 0.19 17.24
CA GLY A 161 13.56 -0.49 16.03
C GLY A 161 13.97 0.23 14.75
N ARG A 162 13.26 -0.07 13.70
CA ARG A 162 13.43 0.54 12.37
C ARG A 162 12.13 1.13 11.87
N ALA A 163 12.23 2.23 11.14
CA ALA A 163 11.13 2.83 10.40
C ALA A 163 11.46 2.82 8.90
N ILE A 164 10.47 2.48 8.10
CA ILE A 164 10.51 2.64 6.65
C ILE A 164 9.47 3.70 6.32
N ARG A 165 9.86 4.69 5.53
CA ARG A 165 9.02 5.80 5.09
C ARG A 165 8.98 5.81 3.57
N PHE A 166 7.79 5.90 3.02
CA PHE A 166 7.56 6.11 1.59
C PHE A 166 6.87 7.45 1.45
N PHE A 167 7.44 8.35 0.69
CA PHE A 167 6.82 9.65 0.47
C PHE A 167 7.16 10.20 -0.91
N LYS A 168 6.26 11.01 -1.43
CA LYS A 168 6.48 11.76 -2.66
C LYS A 168 7.52 12.84 -2.39
N ARG A 169 8.59 12.88 -3.18
CA ARG A 169 9.72 13.79 -2.93
C ARG A 169 9.33 15.27 -2.85
N ASP A 170 8.28 15.65 -3.58
CA ASP A 170 7.83 17.04 -3.69
C ASP A 170 6.67 17.36 -2.72
N SER A 171 6.16 16.38 -1.98
CA SER A 171 5.08 16.55 -1.01
C SER A 171 5.51 16.07 0.37
N SER A 172 5.49 16.96 1.34
CA SER A 172 5.81 16.61 2.74
C SER A 172 4.61 16.02 3.49
N GLN A 173 3.42 15.97 2.87
CA GLN A 173 2.17 15.56 3.51
C GLN A 173 1.81 14.10 3.25
N ASP A 174 2.25 13.55 2.10
CA ASP A 174 1.95 12.17 1.72
C ASP A 174 3.04 11.24 2.20
N GLU A 175 2.72 10.43 3.18
CA GLU A 175 3.67 9.50 3.79
C GLU A 175 3.01 8.17 4.10
N ILE A 176 3.68 7.08 3.72
CA ILE A 176 3.43 5.75 4.27
C ILE A 176 4.58 5.43 5.21
N ARG A 177 4.29 5.31 6.49
CA ARG A 177 5.27 5.03 7.52
C ARG A 177 5.03 3.66 8.14
N ILE A 178 6.04 2.81 8.12
CA ILE A 178 6.01 1.49 8.74
C ILE A 178 7.08 1.45 9.82
N VAL A 179 6.66 1.28 11.06
CA VAL A 179 7.57 1.21 12.22
C VAL A 179 7.49 -0.17 12.84
N ARG A 180 8.63 -0.80 13.02
CA ARG A 180 8.74 -2.03 13.80
C ARG A 180 9.60 -1.75 15.02
N THR A 181 9.00 -1.90 16.20
CA THR A 181 9.68 -1.75 17.48
C THR A 181 9.97 -3.13 18.07
N SER A 182 11.23 -3.35 18.45
CA SER A 182 11.62 -4.52 19.23
C SER A 182 11.60 -4.16 20.72
N ASN A 183 10.98 -5.00 21.54
CA ASN A 183 11.01 -4.91 23.00
C ASN A 183 10.59 -3.55 23.61
N ARG A 184 9.32 -3.36 23.82
CA ARG A 184 8.83 -2.27 24.67
C ARG A 184 8.97 -2.67 26.14
N MET A 185 9.69 -1.86 26.93
CA MET A 185 9.59 -1.91 28.39
C MET A 185 8.21 -1.36 28.78
N GLN A 186 7.35 -2.16 29.34
CA GLN A 186 6.13 -1.68 29.98
C GLN A 186 6.20 -2.12 31.45
N ASN A 187 6.14 -1.16 32.36
CA ASN A 187 6.22 -1.38 33.81
C ASN A 187 7.45 -2.16 34.31
N GLY A 188 8.61 -2.02 33.64
CA GLY A 188 9.84 -2.71 34.06
C GLY A 188 9.99 -4.14 33.55
N GLU A 189 8.99 -4.73 32.93
CA GLU A 189 9.07 -6.05 32.29
C GLU A 189 9.32 -5.92 30.78
N ARG A 190 10.27 -6.72 30.27
CA ARG A 190 10.49 -6.87 28.83
C ARG A 190 9.40 -7.71 28.22
N LEU A 191 8.44 -7.08 27.58
CA LEU A 191 7.50 -7.80 26.73
C LEU A 191 8.25 -8.36 25.51
N LYS A 192 8.33 -9.68 25.41
CA LYS A 192 8.87 -10.39 24.26
C LYS A 192 7.83 -10.32 23.13
N GLY A 193 7.89 -9.27 22.30
CA GLY A 193 7.02 -9.14 21.14
C GLY A 193 7.49 -8.02 20.24
N TYR A 194 7.37 -8.22 18.92
CA TYR A 194 7.58 -7.14 17.95
C TYR A 194 6.24 -6.45 17.69
N GLY A 195 6.15 -5.15 17.96
CA GLY A 195 5.04 -4.34 17.50
C GLY A 195 5.31 -3.82 16.09
N THR A 196 4.33 -3.89 15.19
CA THR A 196 4.39 -3.24 13.88
C THR A 196 3.28 -2.20 13.82
N GLU A 197 3.62 -0.99 13.44
CA GLU A 197 2.67 0.11 13.23
C GLU A 197 2.84 0.62 11.80
N VAL A 198 1.73 0.76 11.09
CA VAL A 198 1.66 1.29 9.74
C VAL A 198 0.77 2.52 9.78
N GLU A 199 1.30 3.65 9.39
CA GLU A 199 0.56 4.90 9.18
C GLU A 199 0.59 5.26 7.71
N VAL A 200 -0.56 5.56 7.15
CA VAL A 200 -0.72 6.06 5.78
C VAL A 200 -1.40 7.41 5.86
N ASN A 201 -0.75 8.44 5.36
CA ASN A 201 -1.34 9.75 5.13
C ASN A 201 -1.31 10.01 3.63
N ALA A 202 -2.49 10.04 3.02
CA ALA A 202 -2.68 10.25 1.60
C ALA A 202 -3.55 11.47 1.38
N SER A 203 -2.96 12.63 1.15
CA SER A 203 -3.65 13.83 0.67
C SER A 203 -3.86 13.77 -0.84
N ASP A 204 -2.88 13.24 -1.56
CA ASP A 204 -3.00 12.93 -2.98
C ASP A 204 -3.65 11.53 -3.17
N PRO A 205 -4.43 11.33 -4.25
CA PRO A 205 -5.07 10.04 -4.52
C PRO A 205 -4.07 8.90 -4.73
N ILE A 206 -4.17 7.83 -3.94
CA ILE A 206 -3.40 6.59 -4.13
C ILE A 206 -4.26 5.59 -4.91
N PRO A 207 -3.74 4.96 -5.98
CA PRO A 207 -4.46 3.90 -6.69
C PRO A 207 -4.78 2.71 -5.79
N VAL A 208 -6.05 2.35 -5.66
CA VAL A 208 -6.47 1.18 -4.86
C VAL A 208 -5.91 -0.14 -5.40
N PRO A 209 -5.74 -0.36 -6.71
CA PRO A 209 -5.07 -1.55 -7.22
C PRO A 209 -3.65 -1.76 -6.66
N LEU A 210 -2.91 -0.69 -6.36
CA LEU A 210 -1.62 -0.78 -5.68
C LEU A 210 -1.78 -1.30 -4.24
N ILE A 211 -2.77 -0.77 -3.52
CA ILE A 211 -3.09 -1.21 -2.15
C ILE A 211 -3.50 -2.69 -2.17
N ASN A 212 -4.37 -3.09 -3.11
CA ASN A 212 -4.82 -4.47 -3.26
C ASN A 212 -3.67 -5.43 -3.61
N ALA A 213 -2.73 -5.01 -4.46
CA ALA A 213 -1.55 -5.82 -4.78
C ALA A 213 -0.71 -6.11 -3.52
N VAL A 214 -0.52 -5.11 -2.65
CA VAL A 214 0.20 -5.28 -1.38
C VAL A 214 -0.59 -6.17 -0.41
N LEU A 215 -1.89 -5.95 -0.28
CA LEU A 215 -2.75 -6.73 0.61
C LEU A 215 -2.88 -8.19 0.17
N SER A 216 -2.96 -8.47 -1.13
CA SER A 216 -3.05 -9.84 -1.64
C SER A 216 -1.81 -10.67 -1.29
N GLU A 217 -0.63 -10.05 -1.29
CA GLU A 217 0.61 -10.71 -0.85
C GLU A 217 0.66 -10.97 0.65
N CYS A 218 -0.15 -10.25 1.42
CA CYS A 218 -0.33 -10.49 2.85
C CYS A 218 -1.40 -11.55 3.15
N GLY A 219 -1.97 -12.20 2.12
CA GLY A 219 -3.01 -13.21 2.27
C GLY A 219 -4.39 -12.64 2.58
N SER A 220 -4.57 -11.33 2.42
CA SER A 220 -5.86 -10.71 2.65
C SER A 220 -6.53 -10.31 1.35
N SER A 221 -7.83 -10.56 1.31
CA SER A 221 -8.87 -9.93 0.53
C SER A 221 -8.83 -9.98 -1.00
N GLN A 222 -9.93 -10.49 -1.48
CA GLN A 222 -10.33 -10.51 -2.90
C GLN A 222 -11.22 -9.31 -3.29
N TRP A 223 -11.33 -8.27 -2.47
CA TRP A 223 -12.18 -7.11 -2.78
C TRP A 223 -11.58 -6.31 -3.94
N GLN A 224 -12.34 -6.24 -5.03
CA GLN A 224 -11.96 -5.49 -6.21
C GLN A 224 -12.79 -4.20 -6.27
N PHE A 225 -12.13 -3.07 -6.10
CA PHE A 225 -12.79 -1.75 -6.21
C PHE A 225 -12.76 -1.20 -7.64
N GLY A 226 -12.21 -1.96 -8.59
CA GLY A 226 -11.99 -1.52 -9.97
C GLY A 226 -10.60 -0.91 -10.20
N GLU A 227 -10.21 -0.82 -11.47
CA GLU A 227 -8.86 -0.37 -11.85
C GLU A 227 -8.63 1.13 -11.67
N LYS A 228 -9.72 1.92 -11.67
CA LYS A 228 -9.68 3.38 -11.55
C LYS A 228 -9.85 3.87 -10.12
N ALA A 229 -10.16 2.97 -9.20
CA ALA A 229 -10.44 3.33 -7.83
C ALA A 229 -9.24 3.97 -7.14
N THR A 230 -9.49 5.03 -6.38
CA THR A 230 -8.49 5.79 -5.63
C THR A 230 -8.87 5.98 -4.20
N PHE A 231 -7.87 6.10 -3.35
CA PHE A 231 -8.02 6.38 -1.93
C PHE A 231 -7.30 7.68 -1.56
N THR A 232 -7.97 8.53 -0.79
CA THR A 232 -7.38 9.68 -0.08
C THR A 232 -7.79 9.60 1.38
N GLY A 233 -6.89 9.89 2.31
CA GLY A 233 -7.21 9.86 3.73
C GLY A 233 -6.09 9.35 4.60
N GLN A 234 -6.46 8.89 5.79
CA GLN A 234 -5.53 8.39 6.80
C GLN A 234 -5.90 6.97 7.21
N VAL A 235 -4.89 6.12 7.28
CA VAL A 235 -5.01 4.75 7.79
C VAL A 235 -3.95 4.53 8.84
N ARG A 236 -4.34 4.03 9.99
CA ARG A 236 -3.41 3.57 11.03
C ARG A 236 -3.71 2.11 11.34
N ILE A 237 -2.69 1.26 11.19
CA ILE A 237 -2.77 -0.16 11.51
C ILE A 237 -1.70 -0.47 12.55
N SER A 238 -2.05 -1.14 13.62
CA SER A 238 -1.10 -1.61 14.61
C SER A 238 -1.29 -3.11 14.86
N ASN A 239 -0.17 -3.82 14.97
CA ASN A 239 -0.14 -5.22 15.38
C ASN A 239 0.66 -5.31 16.68
N ARG A 240 0.06 -5.88 17.69
CA ARG A 240 0.71 -6.20 18.98
C ARG A 240 0.25 -7.58 19.42
N ASP A 241 1.21 -8.49 19.63
CA ASP A 241 0.94 -9.83 20.17
C ASP A 241 -0.15 -10.59 19.38
N ASP A 242 -0.08 -10.58 18.05
CA ASP A 242 -1.05 -11.14 17.11
C ASP A 242 -2.46 -10.50 17.14
N ASP A 243 -2.61 -9.39 17.85
CA ASP A 243 -3.84 -8.60 17.83
C ASP A 243 -3.69 -7.39 16.89
N TRP A 244 -4.55 -7.35 15.87
CA TRP A 244 -4.57 -6.29 14.88
C TRP A 244 -5.63 -5.25 15.23
N ALA A 245 -5.20 -3.99 15.27
CA ALA A 245 -6.11 -2.86 15.34
C ALA A 245 -5.90 -1.98 14.09
N ALA A 246 -6.98 -1.45 13.54
CA ALA A 246 -6.94 -0.53 12.41
C ALA A 246 -7.94 0.60 12.60
N GLU A 247 -7.55 1.81 12.27
CA GLU A 247 -8.41 2.97 12.10
C GLU A 247 -8.23 3.52 10.69
N CYS A 248 -9.35 3.91 10.07
CA CYS A 248 -9.34 4.51 8.74
C CYS A 248 -10.35 5.66 8.68
N VAL A 249 -9.89 6.77 8.10
CA VAL A 249 -10.73 7.92 7.74
C VAL A 249 -10.31 8.33 6.34
N GLY A 250 -11.25 8.51 5.42
CA GLY A 250 -10.87 8.86 4.07
C GLY A 250 -11.97 8.72 3.06
N ARG A 251 -11.60 8.81 1.79
CA ARG A 251 -12.52 8.77 0.66
C ARG A 251 -11.99 7.84 -0.42
N LEU A 252 -12.82 6.92 -0.84
CA LEU A 252 -12.64 6.07 -2.00
C LEU A 252 -13.46 6.64 -3.14
N LYS A 253 -12.83 6.94 -4.28
CA LYS A 253 -13.48 7.48 -5.48
C LYS A 253 -13.34 6.52 -6.65
N GLN A 254 -14.23 6.69 -7.64
CA GLN A 254 -14.22 5.90 -8.89
C GLN A 254 -14.26 4.39 -8.63
N ILE A 255 -15.07 3.99 -7.66
CA ILE A 255 -15.27 2.57 -7.33
C ILE A 255 -16.17 1.97 -8.40
N ASP A 256 -15.73 0.91 -9.06
CA ASP A 256 -16.58 0.08 -9.90
C ASP A 256 -17.46 -0.81 -9.01
N LEU A 257 -18.74 -0.45 -8.92
CA LEU A 257 -19.71 -1.20 -8.11
C LEU A 257 -19.93 -2.62 -8.64
N GLY A 258 -19.81 -2.83 -9.97
CA GLY A 258 -19.91 -4.16 -10.58
C GLY A 258 -18.76 -5.06 -10.13
N ALA A 259 -17.53 -4.56 -10.13
CA ALA A 259 -16.38 -5.29 -9.62
C ALA A 259 -16.49 -5.54 -8.12
N THR A 260 -16.91 -4.53 -7.35
CA THR A 260 -17.03 -4.62 -5.88
C THR A 260 -18.10 -5.62 -5.45
N THR A 261 -19.24 -5.66 -6.15
CA THR A 261 -20.35 -6.57 -5.85
C THR A 261 -20.26 -7.90 -6.57
N SER A 262 -19.20 -8.16 -7.35
CA SER A 262 -19.03 -9.41 -8.12
C SER A 262 -18.98 -10.68 -7.26
N LEU A 263 -18.56 -10.55 -5.99
CA LEU A 263 -18.53 -11.64 -5.02
C LEU A 263 -19.86 -11.81 -4.26
N LEU A 264 -20.80 -10.89 -4.46
CA LEU A 264 -22.11 -10.95 -3.82
C LEU A 264 -23.11 -11.69 -4.73
N PRO A 265 -24.17 -12.27 -4.17
CA PRO A 265 -25.15 -13.04 -4.94
C PRO A 265 -26.03 -12.19 -5.85
N SER A 266 -25.92 -10.90 -5.80
CA SER A 266 -26.65 -9.92 -6.63
C SER A 266 -25.74 -8.73 -6.92
N HIS A 267 -25.92 -8.09 -8.07
CA HIS A 267 -25.00 -7.08 -8.58
C HIS A 267 -25.58 -5.67 -8.60
N ILE A 268 -24.71 -4.71 -8.34
CA ILE A 268 -24.96 -3.29 -8.57
C ILE A 268 -23.92 -2.82 -9.58
N GLN A 269 -24.34 -2.16 -10.65
CA GLN A 269 -23.45 -1.61 -11.67
C GLN A 269 -23.43 -0.09 -11.61
N GLY A 270 -22.30 0.51 -11.90
CA GLY A 270 -22.10 1.96 -11.92
C GLY A 270 -20.82 2.35 -11.17
N ASP A 271 -20.53 3.63 -11.20
CA ASP A 271 -19.40 4.21 -10.48
C ASP A 271 -19.87 4.76 -9.14
N GLY A 272 -19.11 4.45 -8.09
CA GLY A 272 -19.43 4.88 -6.74
C GLY A 272 -18.31 5.62 -6.03
N GLU A 273 -18.69 6.27 -4.95
CA GLU A 273 -17.80 6.92 -4.00
C GLU A 273 -18.18 6.51 -2.58
N ILE A 274 -17.19 6.21 -1.74
CA ILE A 274 -17.38 5.93 -0.32
C ILE A 274 -16.54 6.91 0.48
N THR A 275 -17.17 7.70 1.33
CA THR A 275 -16.49 8.51 2.34
C THR A 275 -16.56 7.78 3.67
N LEU A 276 -15.41 7.34 4.17
CA LEU A 276 -15.25 6.75 5.49
C LEU A 276 -15.06 7.87 6.51
N ASN A 277 -16.10 8.18 7.28
CA ASN A 277 -16.01 9.15 8.37
C ASN A 277 -15.18 8.57 9.51
N ARG A 278 -15.38 7.29 9.80
CA ARG A 278 -14.59 6.53 10.76
C ARG A 278 -14.78 5.03 10.57
N PHE A 279 -13.68 4.31 10.46
CA PHE A 279 -13.65 2.86 10.51
C PHE A 279 -12.71 2.42 11.62
N VAL A 280 -13.17 1.53 12.49
CA VAL A 280 -12.39 1.00 13.62
C VAL A 280 -12.48 -0.52 13.61
N TRP A 281 -11.33 -1.15 13.59
CA TRP A 281 -11.16 -2.59 13.68
C TRP A 281 -10.27 -2.92 14.87
N SER A 282 -10.66 -3.81 15.74
CA SER A 282 -9.82 -4.34 16.80
C SER A 282 -10.21 -5.76 17.17
N ARG A 283 -9.33 -6.50 17.79
CA ARG A 283 -9.57 -7.86 18.27
C ARG A 283 -10.26 -8.75 17.26
N LYS A 284 -9.79 -8.69 16.01
CA LYS A 284 -10.31 -9.45 14.85
C LYS A 284 -11.76 -9.14 14.49
N ARG A 285 -12.27 -7.97 14.90
CA ARG A 285 -13.65 -7.52 14.63
C ARG A 285 -13.70 -6.05 14.25
N MET A 286 -14.67 -5.72 13.46
CA MET A 286 -15.08 -4.33 13.25
C MET A 286 -15.78 -3.84 14.51
N GLU A 287 -15.37 -2.71 15.04
CA GLU A 287 -16.04 -2.06 16.18
C GLU A 287 -16.99 -0.97 15.72
N LEU A 288 -16.58 -0.25 14.69
CA LEU A 288 -17.34 0.85 14.11
C LEU A 288 -17.06 0.95 12.62
N CYS A 289 -18.10 1.13 11.84
CA CYS A 289 -18.02 1.62 10.47
C CYS A 289 -19.04 2.73 10.30
N ASP A 290 -18.56 3.95 10.11
CA ASP A 290 -19.38 5.12 9.76
C ASP A 290 -18.93 5.61 8.39
N CYS A 291 -19.81 5.48 7.42
CA CYS A 291 -19.50 5.86 6.04
C CYS A 291 -20.72 6.44 5.31
N VAL A 292 -20.39 7.16 4.25
CA VAL A 292 -21.35 7.67 3.27
C VAL A 292 -21.04 7.04 1.93
N CYS A 293 -22.04 6.43 1.32
CA CYS A 293 -21.95 5.81 -0.01
C CYS A 293 -22.79 6.62 -1.00
N ILE A 294 -22.19 6.93 -2.15
CA ILE A 294 -22.87 7.67 -3.24
C ILE A 294 -22.54 6.97 -4.56
N ALA A 295 -23.55 6.80 -5.40
CA ALA A 295 -23.36 6.38 -6.78
C ALA A 295 -24.32 7.16 -7.67
N ASP A 296 -23.78 7.70 -8.77
CA ASP A 296 -24.55 8.44 -9.76
C ASP A 296 -24.64 7.60 -11.03
N ARG A 297 -25.87 7.32 -11.45
CA ARG A 297 -26.20 6.53 -12.65
C ARG A 297 -25.65 5.12 -12.64
N GLY A 298 -26.55 4.18 -12.50
CA GLY A 298 -26.18 2.77 -12.51
C GLY A 298 -27.38 1.88 -12.71
N LYS A 299 -27.14 0.59 -12.46
CA LYS A 299 -28.16 -0.44 -12.49
C LYS A 299 -28.09 -1.25 -11.20
N ILE A 300 -29.27 -1.60 -10.68
CA ILE A 300 -29.42 -2.40 -9.46
C ILE A 300 -30.39 -3.56 -9.78
N GLU A 301 -30.05 -4.75 -9.33
CA GLU A 301 -30.93 -5.91 -9.45
C GLU A 301 -32.11 -5.77 -8.48
N GLN A 302 -33.28 -6.21 -8.93
CA GLN A 302 -34.51 -6.17 -8.13
C GLN A 302 -34.34 -6.89 -6.78
N VAL A 303 -33.59 -7.96 -6.76
CA VAL A 303 -33.30 -8.75 -5.54
C VAL A 303 -32.64 -7.89 -4.44
N TRP A 304 -31.79 -6.92 -4.83
CA TRP A 304 -31.20 -5.97 -3.87
C TRP A 304 -32.27 -5.09 -3.23
N ILE A 305 -33.19 -4.56 -4.05
CA ILE A 305 -34.30 -3.71 -3.61
C ILE A 305 -35.17 -4.49 -2.61
N ASP A 306 -35.58 -5.69 -2.99
CA ASP A 306 -36.43 -6.56 -2.15
C ASP A 306 -35.75 -6.89 -0.81
N ARG A 307 -34.43 -7.11 -0.82
CA ARG A 307 -33.67 -7.39 0.40
C ARG A 307 -33.49 -6.16 1.29
N LEU A 308 -33.25 -4.99 0.71
CA LEU A 308 -33.20 -3.74 1.47
C LEU A 308 -34.51 -3.51 2.22
N VAL A 309 -35.62 -3.82 1.59
CA VAL A 309 -36.94 -3.71 2.21
C VAL A 309 -37.17 -4.79 3.26
N THR A 310 -36.98 -6.04 2.93
CA THR A 310 -37.31 -7.18 3.81
C THR A 310 -36.34 -7.35 4.97
N LEU A 311 -35.04 -7.13 4.73
CA LEU A 311 -34.01 -7.33 5.74
C LEU A 311 -33.69 -6.06 6.51
N LEU A 312 -33.59 -4.92 5.85
CA LEU A 312 -33.20 -3.68 6.52
C LEU A 312 -34.38 -2.80 6.89
N GLY A 313 -35.61 -3.14 6.47
CA GLY A 313 -36.80 -2.38 6.80
C GLY A 313 -36.90 -1.05 6.02
N CYS A 314 -36.26 -0.94 4.88
CA CYS A 314 -36.42 0.20 3.99
C CYS A 314 -37.86 0.25 3.48
N ARG A 315 -38.35 1.44 3.25
CA ARG A 315 -39.72 1.66 2.73
C ARG A 315 -39.69 1.83 1.22
N ILE A 316 -40.73 1.33 0.58
CA ILE A 316 -40.95 1.54 -0.85
C ILE A 316 -41.90 2.73 -1.02
N GLU A 317 -41.60 3.62 -1.94
CA GLU A 317 -42.48 4.71 -2.33
C GLU A 317 -43.53 4.21 -3.33
N ASP A 318 -44.73 4.80 -3.30
CA ASP A 318 -45.84 4.41 -4.19
C ASP A 318 -45.50 4.50 -5.67
N ALA A 319 -44.62 5.43 -6.05
CA ALA A 319 -44.07 5.57 -7.38
C ALA A 319 -43.36 4.29 -7.89
N TYR A 320 -42.83 3.45 -6.99
CA TYR A 320 -42.17 2.19 -7.35
C TYR A 320 -43.11 1.21 -8.07
N HIS A 321 -44.40 1.14 -7.65
CA HIS A 321 -45.36 0.23 -8.24
C HIS A 321 -45.78 0.64 -9.66
N GLN A 322 -45.51 1.89 -10.05
CA GLN A 322 -45.75 2.39 -11.41
C GLN A 322 -44.61 2.06 -12.37
N LEU A 323 -43.44 1.69 -11.85
CA LEU A 323 -42.30 1.31 -12.66
C LEU A 323 -42.43 -0.18 -13.05
N SER A 324 -42.51 -0.46 -14.34
CA SER A 324 -42.69 -1.79 -14.92
C SER A 324 -41.62 -2.78 -14.41
N GLY A 325 -42.03 -4.01 -14.11
CA GLY A 325 -41.27 -5.06 -13.44
C GLY A 325 -40.09 -5.62 -14.22
N SER A 326 -39.00 -4.89 -14.26
CA SER A 326 -37.71 -5.35 -14.79
C SER A 326 -36.88 -6.01 -13.68
N HIS A 327 -36.20 -7.12 -13.98
CA HIS A 327 -35.26 -7.77 -13.05
C HIS A 327 -34.07 -6.87 -12.70
N VAL A 328 -33.75 -5.91 -13.56
CA VAL A 328 -32.68 -4.93 -13.37
C VAL A 328 -33.25 -3.54 -13.59
N ARG A 329 -33.05 -2.66 -12.63
CA ARG A 329 -33.52 -1.27 -12.67
C ARG A 329 -32.36 -0.31 -12.84
N SER A 330 -32.54 0.67 -13.72
CA SER A 330 -31.62 1.82 -13.79
C SER A 330 -31.95 2.80 -12.67
N PHE A 331 -30.91 3.32 -12.01
CA PHE A 331 -31.04 4.39 -11.06
C PHE A 331 -30.24 5.62 -11.52
N GLN A 332 -30.74 6.78 -11.17
CA GLN A 332 -30.04 8.04 -11.39
C GLN A 332 -29.14 8.38 -10.22
N ARG A 333 -29.54 7.95 -9.04
CA ARG A 333 -28.78 8.21 -7.82
C ARG A 333 -29.10 7.17 -6.75
N LEU A 334 -28.03 6.65 -6.15
CA LEU A 334 -28.04 5.85 -4.94
C LEU A 334 -27.18 6.58 -3.92
N GLY A 335 -27.73 6.88 -2.73
CA GLY A 335 -26.95 7.62 -1.73
C GLY A 335 -27.46 7.42 -0.33
N PHE A 336 -26.59 7.00 0.58
CA PHE A 336 -26.93 6.74 1.97
C PHE A 336 -25.72 6.89 2.90
N GLY A 337 -26.02 7.26 4.14
CA GLY A 337 -25.12 7.11 5.27
C GLY A 337 -25.34 5.77 5.95
N LEU A 338 -24.26 5.07 6.29
CA LEU A 338 -24.27 3.76 6.93
C LEU A 338 -23.45 3.83 8.22
N VAL A 339 -24.06 3.48 9.34
CA VAL A 339 -23.37 3.33 10.62
C VAL A 339 -23.59 1.92 11.14
N ILE A 340 -22.48 1.21 11.36
CA ILE A 340 -22.45 -0.13 11.92
C ILE A 340 -21.67 -0.07 13.23
N ASP A 341 -22.31 -0.39 14.34
CA ASP A 341 -21.70 -0.43 15.67
C ASP A 341 -22.31 -1.56 16.52
N SER A 342 -21.98 -1.62 17.79
CA SER A 342 -22.54 -2.62 18.72
C SER A 342 -24.06 -2.48 18.95
N GLY A 343 -24.67 -1.37 18.54
CA GLY A 343 -26.11 -1.14 18.61
C GLY A 343 -26.86 -1.62 17.37
N GLY A 344 -26.16 -2.03 16.32
CA GLY A 344 -26.75 -2.52 15.08
C GLY A 344 -26.30 -1.75 13.85
N LEU A 345 -27.11 -1.83 12.81
CA LEU A 345 -26.91 -1.16 11.52
C LEU A 345 -27.97 -0.07 11.37
N ARG A 346 -27.52 1.16 11.16
CA ARG A 346 -28.36 2.31 10.86
C ARG A 346 -28.10 2.78 9.45
N LEU A 347 -29.14 2.81 8.65
CA LEU A 347 -29.12 3.32 7.29
C LEU A 347 -29.89 4.63 7.25
N ARG A 348 -29.32 5.69 6.69
CA ARG A 348 -29.92 7.02 6.63
C ARG A 348 -29.78 7.61 5.25
N ALA A 349 -30.78 8.38 4.85
CA ALA A 349 -30.69 9.19 3.65
C ALA A 349 -29.65 10.31 3.82
N LEU A 350 -29.11 10.78 2.72
CA LEU A 350 -28.21 11.93 2.73
C LEU A 350 -28.98 13.22 3.07
N PRO A 351 -28.33 14.18 3.72
CA PRO A 351 -28.95 15.49 4.02
C PRO A 351 -29.57 16.14 2.77
N GLY A 352 -30.75 16.71 2.92
CA GLY A 352 -31.49 17.38 1.82
C GLY A 352 -32.24 16.43 0.88
N ARG A 353 -32.38 15.13 1.20
CA ARG A 353 -32.99 14.11 0.35
C ARG A 353 -34.35 13.58 0.79
N SER A 354 -35.00 14.19 1.74
CA SER A 354 -36.35 13.78 2.22
C SER A 354 -36.46 12.25 2.50
N GLY A 355 -35.39 11.63 3.04
CA GLY A 355 -35.39 10.22 3.35
C GLY A 355 -35.10 9.28 2.15
N CYS A 356 -34.85 9.80 0.94
CA CYS A 356 -34.63 8.98 -0.25
C CYS A 356 -33.20 8.38 -0.30
N LEU A 357 -33.13 7.05 -0.46
CA LEU A 357 -31.89 6.30 -0.65
C LEU A 357 -31.61 6.01 -2.13
N LEU A 358 -32.66 5.68 -2.89
CA LEU A 358 -32.57 5.33 -4.31
C LEU A 358 -33.57 6.13 -5.11
N GLU A 359 -33.07 6.80 -6.15
CA GLU A 359 -33.86 7.59 -7.10
C GLU A 359 -33.77 6.96 -8.50
N SER A 360 -34.93 6.78 -9.13
CA SER A 360 -35.03 6.30 -10.52
C SER A 360 -36.04 7.15 -11.29
N GLN A 361 -35.69 7.56 -12.50
CA GLN A 361 -36.53 8.44 -13.36
C GLN A 361 -36.99 9.73 -12.68
N GLY A 362 -36.16 10.32 -11.81
CA GLY A 362 -36.49 11.54 -11.05
C GLY A 362 -37.45 11.32 -9.88
N MET A 363 -37.79 10.07 -9.57
CA MET A 363 -38.72 9.73 -8.49
C MET A 363 -37.99 8.95 -7.39
N PRO A 364 -38.31 9.18 -6.11
CA PRO A 364 -37.81 8.35 -5.02
C PRO A 364 -38.40 6.92 -5.15
N VAL A 365 -37.55 5.91 -4.99
CA VAL A 365 -37.94 4.49 -5.08
C VAL A 365 -37.84 3.81 -3.72
N ILE A 366 -36.73 4.03 -3.04
CA ILE A 366 -36.46 3.47 -1.71
C ILE A 366 -36.20 4.59 -0.73
N LEU A 367 -36.89 4.52 0.38
CA LEU A 367 -36.74 5.45 1.51
C LEU A 367 -35.99 4.75 2.66
N GLU A 368 -35.41 5.57 3.52
CA GLU A 368 -34.70 5.09 4.72
C GLU A 368 -35.61 4.30 5.66
N PRO A 369 -35.07 3.31 6.39
CA PRO A 369 -35.82 2.58 7.39
C PRO A 369 -36.14 3.47 8.59
N THR A 370 -37.19 3.17 9.30
CA THR A 370 -37.57 3.84 10.54
C THR A 370 -36.85 3.33 11.76
N GLU A 371 -36.32 2.09 11.69
CA GLU A 371 -35.70 1.39 12.79
C GLU A 371 -34.27 0.96 12.46
N THR A 372 -33.46 0.73 13.50
CA THR A 372 -32.13 0.15 13.39
C THR A 372 -32.26 -1.34 13.10
N ALA A 373 -31.56 -1.81 12.05
CA ALA A 373 -31.51 -3.23 11.72
C ALA A 373 -30.47 -3.95 12.60
N THR A 374 -30.72 -5.23 12.88
CA THR A 374 -29.76 -6.06 13.58
C THR A 374 -28.63 -6.51 12.67
N LEU A 375 -27.46 -6.82 13.23
CA LEU A 375 -26.24 -7.15 12.44
C LEU A 375 -26.34 -8.48 11.69
N ASP A 376 -27.14 -9.42 12.17
CA ASP A 376 -27.44 -10.67 11.47
C ASP A 376 -28.18 -10.41 10.14
N ARG A 377 -29.06 -9.40 10.07
CA ARG A 377 -29.74 -9.01 8.83
C ARG A 377 -28.75 -8.47 7.77
N LEU A 378 -27.71 -7.76 8.20
CA LEU A 378 -26.65 -7.38 7.29
C LEU A 378 -25.89 -8.60 6.75
N ALA A 379 -25.59 -9.57 7.59
CA ALA A 379 -24.94 -10.80 7.16
C ALA A 379 -25.79 -11.56 6.13
N TRP A 380 -27.11 -11.63 6.34
CA TRP A 380 -28.05 -12.23 5.37
C TRP A 380 -28.14 -11.45 4.06
N LEU A 381 -28.17 -10.11 4.15
CA LEU A 381 -28.16 -9.25 2.97
C LEU A 381 -26.94 -9.54 2.07
N LEU A 382 -25.74 -9.59 2.67
CA LEU A 382 -24.48 -9.79 1.94
C LEU A 382 -24.26 -11.23 1.49
N SER A 383 -24.71 -12.23 2.25
CA SER A 383 -24.55 -13.64 1.89
C SER A 383 -25.61 -14.16 0.92
N GLY A 384 -26.68 -13.41 0.70
CA GLY A 384 -27.80 -13.84 -0.13
C GLY A 384 -28.70 -14.89 0.51
N THR A 385 -28.50 -15.22 1.79
CA THR A 385 -29.33 -16.17 2.51
C THR A 385 -30.59 -15.51 3.06
N THR A 386 -31.62 -16.29 3.33
CA THR A 386 -32.86 -15.81 3.99
C THR A 386 -32.86 -16.22 5.47
N PRO A 387 -33.57 -15.50 6.34
CA PRO A 387 -33.68 -15.84 7.77
C PRO A 387 -34.14 -17.26 8.06
N ALA A 388 -34.86 -17.89 7.13
CA ALA A 388 -35.36 -19.27 7.26
C ALA A 388 -34.26 -20.34 7.00
N ALA A 389 -33.15 -19.97 6.37
CA ALA A 389 -32.04 -20.85 6.06
C ALA A 389 -30.91 -20.63 7.10
N VAL A 390 -30.96 -21.30 8.23
CA VAL A 390 -29.90 -21.30 9.22
C VAL A 390 -29.08 -22.60 9.09
N PRO A 391 -27.77 -22.52 9.24
CA PRO A 391 -26.83 -21.42 9.04
C PRO A 391 -26.30 -21.46 7.64
N GLY A 392 -26.25 -20.33 7.13
CA GLY A 392 -25.57 -20.04 6.02
C GLY A 392 -24.28 -20.72 5.69
N THR A 393 -23.79 -20.23 4.62
CA THR A 393 -22.48 -20.56 4.05
C THR A 393 -21.36 -20.14 5.02
N ASP A 394 -20.14 -20.62 4.79
CA ASP A 394 -18.92 -20.17 5.47
C ASP A 394 -18.78 -18.64 5.44
N VAL A 395 -19.28 -17.99 4.39
CA VAL A 395 -19.32 -16.54 4.24
C VAL A 395 -20.17 -15.88 5.32
N THR A 396 -21.36 -16.41 5.61
CA THR A 396 -22.22 -15.87 6.68
C THR A 396 -21.56 -16.03 8.05
N ALA A 397 -20.98 -17.18 8.33
CA ALA A 397 -20.26 -17.45 9.56
C ALA A 397 -19.07 -16.50 9.72
N TRP A 398 -18.32 -16.28 8.64
CA TRP A 398 -17.22 -15.33 8.62
C TRP A 398 -17.71 -13.90 8.86
N LEU A 399 -18.75 -13.44 8.15
CA LEU A 399 -19.33 -12.10 8.35
C LEU A 399 -19.73 -11.88 9.80
N LEU A 400 -20.44 -12.84 10.42
CA LEU A 400 -20.83 -12.74 11.82
C LEU A 400 -19.63 -12.72 12.78
N SER A 401 -18.53 -13.36 12.41
CA SER A 401 -17.31 -13.36 13.21
C SER A 401 -16.60 -12.01 13.20
N VAL A 402 -16.71 -11.25 12.12
CA VAL A 402 -16.03 -9.95 11.91
C VAL A 402 -16.91 -8.74 12.26
N LEU A 403 -18.22 -8.90 12.35
CA LEU A 403 -19.13 -7.84 12.77
C LEU A 403 -19.01 -7.52 14.26
N PRO A 404 -19.43 -6.32 14.71
CA PRO A 404 -19.45 -5.95 16.13
C PRO A 404 -20.25 -6.95 16.96
N LYS A 405 -19.83 -7.18 18.21
CA LYS A 405 -20.68 -7.92 19.14
C LYS A 405 -21.83 -7.02 19.55
N THR A 406 -23.06 -7.48 19.30
CA THR A 406 -24.25 -6.82 19.86
C THR A 406 -24.15 -6.82 21.39
N ARG A 407 -24.34 -5.68 22.02
CA ARG A 407 -24.59 -5.65 23.47
C ARG A 407 -25.91 -6.41 23.70
N ALA A 408 -25.83 -7.56 24.36
CA ALA A 408 -27.03 -8.17 24.86
C ALA A 408 -27.78 -7.11 25.67
N LEU A 409 -28.99 -6.77 25.23
CA LEU A 409 -29.91 -5.97 26.03
C LEU A 409 -30.10 -6.73 27.37
N ARG A 410 -29.48 -6.20 28.43
CA ARG A 410 -29.74 -6.64 29.79
C ARG A 410 -31.01 -6.00 30.30
#